data_7e76e2d5ee6aba9ecce1dd8a7cc5ac4a
#
_entry.id   7e76e2d5ee6aba9ecce1dd8a7cc5ac4a
#
_cell.length_a   1.000
_cell.length_b   1.000
_cell.length_c   1.000
_cell.angle_alpha   90.00
_cell.angle_beta   90.00
_cell.angle_gamma   90.00
#
_symmetry.space_group_name_H-M   'P 1'
#
loop_
_entity.id
_entity.type
_entity.pdbx_description
1 polymer ?
#
loop_
_entity_poly.entity_id
_entity_poly.type
_entity_poly.pdbx_seq_one_letter_code
_entity_poly.pdbx_strand_id
1 'polypeptide(L)'
;LPDVPHGDVFFVTQARGNWGTVDYYYVPEETNALIINLGVIPDEEINAVASSLGRTLSPSDGIVDVTFYPFEDGVPGAQGGETASISAPSDAPFTFDLVGVPVEQAGVIADSLGFGDLVYTSVAPADGPITAEVMGVEGVTRCEIEETPGVTYPIIPKALTFVYAYCAPAP
;
A
#
# COMPACT_ATOMS: atom_id res chain seq x y z
N LEU A 1 -13.58 -18.13 -4.71
CA LEU A 1 -12.47 -18.95 -5.18
C LEU A 1 -12.46 -20.27 -4.42
N PRO A 2 -12.77 -21.43 -5.04
CA PRO A 2 -12.56 -22.74 -4.42
C PRO A 2 -11.05 -23.08 -4.46
N ASP A 3 -10.62 -23.92 -3.53
CA ASP A 3 -9.25 -24.45 -3.49
C ASP A 3 -8.16 -23.37 -3.40
N VAL A 4 -8.41 -22.31 -2.62
CA VAL A 4 -7.41 -21.27 -2.36
C VAL A 4 -6.33 -21.86 -1.42
N PRO A 5 -5.04 -21.63 -1.68
CA PRO A 5 -3.98 -22.01 -0.74
C PRO A 5 -4.20 -21.38 0.64
N HIS A 6 -3.90 -22.13 1.71
CA HIS A 6 -3.94 -21.60 3.07
C HIS A 6 -2.64 -20.86 3.41
N GLY A 7 -2.71 -19.97 4.39
CA GLY A 7 -1.60 -19.14 4.84
C GLY A 7 -1.52 -17.81 4.09
N ASP A 8 -0.31 -17.28 3.96
CA ASP A 8 -0.05 -16.00 3.30
C ASP A 8 -0.23 -16.14 1.79
N VAL A 9 -1.17 -15.38 1.23
CA VAL A 9 -1.52 -15.43 -0.20
C VAL A 9 -1.57 -14.03 -0.78
N PHE A 10 -0.97 -13.86 -1.96
CA PHE A 10 -1.10 -12.63 -2.74
C PHE A 10 -2.03 -12.85 -3.92
N PHE A 11 -3.05 -12.03 -4.02
CA PHE A 11 -3.95 -11.99 -5.18
C PHE A 11 -3.49 -10.90 -6.15
N VAL A 12 -3.28 -11.28 -7.39
CA VAL A 12 -2.85 -10.36 -8.45
C VAL A 12 -3.97 -10.19 -9.46
N THR A 13 -4.38 -8.95 -9.69
CA THR A 13 -5.28 -8.59 -10.79
C THR A 13 -4.49 -7.99 -11.94
N GLN A 14 -4.92 -8.23 -13.15
CA GLN A 14 -4.38 -7.59 -14.34
C GLN A 14 -5.48 -7.43 -15.38
N ALA A 15 -5.55 -6.25 -16.00
CA ALA A 15 -6.48 -5.99 -17.09
C ALA A 15 -5.85 -5.06 -18.13
N ARG A 16 -6.18 -5.26 -19.40
CA ARG A 16 -5.69 -4.43 -20.48
C ARG A 16 -6.17 -2.97 -20.32
N GLY A 17 -5.25 -2.01 -20.45
CA GLY A 17 -5.57 -0.57 -20.32
C GLY A 17 -5.74 -0.12 -18.86
N ASN A 18 -5.30 -0.94 -17.90
CA ASN A 18 -5.35 -0.62 -16.49
C ASN A 18 -4.05 -1.05 -15.79
N TRP A 19 -3.80 -0.46 -14.63
CA TRP A 19 -2.87 -0.98 -13.64
C TRP A 19 -3.58 -2.06 -12.82
N GLY A 20 -2.88 -3.16 -12.60
CA GLY A 20 -3.36 -4.21 -11.71
C GLY A 20 -3.19 -3.86 -10.24
N THR A 21 -3.67 -4.75 -9.36
CA THR A 21 -3.39 -4.69 -7.92
C THR A 21 -2.76 -5.98 -7.44
N VAL A 22 -2.00 -5.89 -6.36
CA VAL A 22 -1.45 -7.01 -5.61
C VAL A 22 -1.88 -6.81 -4.16
N ASP A 23 -2.76 -7.68 -3.70
CA ASP A 23 -3.36 -7.61 -2.37
C ASP A 23 -2.98 -8.84 -1.55
N TYR A 24 -2.56 -8.63 -0.31
CA TYR A 24 -2.27 -9.68 0.65
C TYR A 24 -3.54 -10.16 1.37
N TYR A 25 -3.60 -11.46 1.61
CA TYR A 25 -4.62 -12.08 2.45
C TYR A 25 -4.04 -13.25 3.23
N TYR A 26 -4.35 -13.33 4.51
CA TYR A 26 -4.14 -14.54 5.28
C TYR A 26 -5.38 -15.44 5.16
N VAL A 27 -5.20 -16.64 4.66
CA VAL A 27 -6.29 -17.62 4.47
C VAL A 27 -6.20 -18.70 5.55
N PRO A 28 -7.10 -18.73 6.54
CA PRO A 28 -7.13 -19.77 7.58
C PRO A 28 -7.34 -21.17 7.01
N GLU A 29 -6.81 -22.21 7.70
CA GLU A 29 -6.89 -23.61 7.26
C GLU A 29 -8.33 -24.13 7.11
N GLU A 30 -9.27 -23.61 7.90
CA GLU A 30 -10.69 -23.98 7.85
C GLU A 30 -11.49 -23.27 6.74
N THR A 31 -10.85 -22.39 5.98
CA THR A 31 -11.52 -21.64 4.90
C THR A 31 -11.72 -22.51 3.67
N ASN A 32 -12.99 -22.81 3.34
CA ASN A 32 -13.33 -23.59 2.15
C ASN A 32 -13.59 -22.73 0.91
N ALA A 33 -13.89 -21.45 1.08
CA ALA A 33 -14.08 -20.49 0.01
C ALA A 33 -13.78 -19.07 0.50
N LEU A 34 -13.14 -18.27 -0.35
CA LEU A 34 -12.83 -16.87 -0.10
C LEU A 34 -13.57 -15.98 -1.10
N ILE A 35 -14.22 -14.95 -0.60
CA ILE A 35 -14.81 -13.89 -1.43
C ILE A 35 -13.94 -12.64 -1.21
N ILE A 36 -13.30 -12.17 -2.28
CA ILE A 36 -12.47 -10.99 -2.27
C ILE A 36 -12.94 -10.01 -3.35
N ASN A 37 -12.84 -8.74 -3.07
CA ASN A 37 -13.07 -7.67 -4.03
C ASN A 37 -11.71 -7.15 -4.49
N LEU A 38 -11.35 -7.45 -5.72
CA LEU A 38 -10.11 -6.98 -6.32
C LEU A 38 -10.43 -5.93 -7.37
N GLY A 39 -9.62 -4.87 -7.40
CA GLY A 39 -9.76 -3.77 -8.34
C GLY A 39 -8.69 -3.75 -9.41
N VAL A 40 -8.88 -2.86 -10.35
CA VAL A 40 -7.86 -2.38 -11.29
C VAL A 40 -8.02 -0.86 -11.41
N ILE A 41 -6.93 -0.15 -11.65
CA ILE A 41 -6.95 1.30 -11.76
C ILE A 41 -6.74 1.70 -13.22
N PRO A 42 -7.60 2.53 -13.82
CA PRO A 42 -7.44 3.00 -15.19
C PRO A 42 -6.08 3.66 -15.43
N ASP A 43 -5.44 3.34 -16.57
CA ASP A 43 -4.15 3.93 -16.94
C ASP A 43 -4.18 5.47 -16.91
N GLU A 44 -5.30 6.06 -17.35
CA GLU A 44 -5.46 7.52 -17.35
C GLU A 44 -5.45 8.13 -15.95
N GLU A 45 -6.03 7.45 -14.99
CA GLU A 45 -6.15 7.93 -13.60
C GLU A 45 -4.77 7.94 -12.92
N ILE A 46 -4.06 6.81 -12.96
CA ILE A 46 -2.74 6.71 -12.31
C ILE A 46 -1.69 7.60 -13.01
N ASN A 47 -1.76 7.72 -14.35
CA ASN A 47 -0.88 8.60 -15.09
C ASN A 47 -1.19 10.08 -14.81
N ALA A 48 -2.43 10.45 -14.55
CA ALA A 48 -2.79 11.82 -14.16
C ALA A 48 -2.18 12.17 -12.80
N VAL A 49 -2.25 11.27 -11.82
CA VAL A 49 -1.60 11.42 -10.51
C VAL A 49 -0.09 11.61 -10.69
N ALA A 50 0.59 10.71 -11.40
CA ALA A 50 2.04 10.81 -11.63
C ALA A 50 2.42 12.11 -12.36
N SER A 51 1.67 12.49 -13.38
CA SER A 51 1.93 13.72 -14.16
C SER A 51 1.81 14.98 -13.32
N SER A 52 0.90 15.03 -12.36
CA SER A 52 0.76 16.17 -11.44
C SER A 52 1.99 16.36 -10.55
N LEU A 53 2.76 15.31 -10.31
CA LEU A 53 4.04 15.30 -9.61
C LEU A 53 5.25 15.47 -10.58
N GLY A 54 5.00 15.69 -11.87
CA GLY A 54 6.06 15.76 -12.88
C GLY A 54 6.73 14.43 -13.19
N ARG A 55 6.08 13.30 -12.88
CA ARG A 55 6.59 11.93 -13.07
C ARG A 55 6.01 11.27 -14.31
N THR A 56 6.77 10.32 -14.85
CA THR A 56 6.31 9.43 -15.92
C THR A 56 6.47 7.99 -15.43
N LEU A 57 5.38 7.25 -15.38
CA LEU A 57 5.39 5.86 -14.96
C LEU A 57 5.82 4.94 -16.09
N SER A 58 6.68 3.98 -15.78
CA SER A 58 7.08 2.92 -16.69
C SER A 58 6.16 1.70 -16.49
N PRO A 59 5.58 1.14 -17.54
CA PRO A 59 4.78 -0.09 -17.41
C PRO A 59 5.61 -1.34 -17.08
N SER A 60 6.94 -1.23 -17.05
CA SER A 60 7.84 -2.29 -16.58
C SER A 60 8.04 -2.27 -15.06
N ASP A 61 7.68 -1.18 -14.41
CA ASP A 61 7.85 -0.99 -12.98
C ASP A 61 6.53 -1.21 -12.24
N GLY A 62 6.60 -1.43 -10.94
CA GLY A 62 5.48 -1.48 -10.03
C GLY A 62 5.35 -0.20 -9.21
N ILE A 63 4.26 -0.12 -8.48
CA ILE A 63 3.98 0.90 -7.47
C ILE A 63 3.75 0.17 -6.15
N VAL A 64 4.22 0.74 -5.04
CA VAL A 64 3.89 0.27 -3.70
C VAL A 64 3.08 1.34 -2.99
N ASP A 65 1.96 0.96 -2.47
CA ASP A 65 1.07 1.81 -1.69
C ASP A 65 1.00 1.31 -0.26
N VAL A 66 1.56 2.08 0.66
CA VAL A 66 1.48 1.79 2.10
C VAL A 66 0.29 2.56 2.66
N THR A 67 -0.80 1.85 2.88
CA THR A 67 -2.05 2.41 3.39
C THR A 67 -2.11 2.29 4.91
N PHE A 68 -2.30 3.42 5.58
CA PHE A 68 -2.42 3.51 7.04
C PHE A 68 -3.89 3.49 7.45
N TYR A 69 -4.21 2.67 8.44
CA TYR A 69 -5.56 2.47 8.98
C TYR A 69 -5.60 2.66 10.50
N PRO A 70 -6.75 3.01 11.10
CA PRO A 70 -6.94 2.86 12.52
C PRO A 70 -6.91 1.37 12.94
N PHE A 71 -6.30 1.06 14.08
CA PHE A 71 -6.20 -0.30 14.61
C PHE A 71 -7.56 -0.92 14.93
N GLU A 72 -8.51 -0.10 15.39
CA GLU A 72 -9.88 -0.51 15.71
C GLU A 72 -10.86 0.60 15.30
N ASP A 73 -12.09 0.22 14.97
CA ASP A 73 -13.16 1.17 14.68
C ASP A 73 -13.38 2.12 15.87
N GLY A 74 -13.36 3.43 15.58
CA GLY A 74 -13.56 4.48 16.58
C GLY A 74 -12.33 4.82 17.41
N VAL A 75 -11.19 4.18 17.17
CA VAL A 75 -9.89 4.58 17.72
C VAL A 75 -9.18 5.44 16.69
N PRO A 76 -8.59 6.58 17.05
CA PRO A 76 -7.82 7.38 16.11
C PRO A 76 -6.68 6.55 15.50
N GLY A 77 -6.60 6.53 14.17
CA GLY A 77 -5.52 5.93 13.42
C GLY A 77 -4.31 6.85 13.28
N ALA A 78 -3.76 6.96 12.07
CA ALA A 78 -2.70 7.90 11.75
C ALA A 78 -3.12 9.35 12.04
N GLN A 79 -2.20 10.17 12.53
CA GLN A 79 -2.46 11.57 12.90
C GLN A 79 -1.76 12.56 11.96
N GLY A 80 -1.03 12.03 10.97
CA GLY A 80 -0.20 12.78 10.05
C GLY A 80 1.26 12.87 10.50
N GLY A 81 2.15 12.58 9.57
CA GLY A 81 3.59 12.53 9.82
C GLY A 81 4.14 11.12 10.07
N GLU A 82 3.29 10.10 10.15
CA GLU A 82 3.72 8.70 10.10
C GLU A 82 4.49 8.44 8.82
N THR A 83 5.49 7.58 8.87
CA THR A 83 6.36 7.31 7.74
C THR A 83 6.42 5.83 7.41
N ALA A 84 6.79 5.53 6.17
CA ALA A 84 7.15 4.19 5.74
C ALA A 84 8.48 4.20 5.01
N SER A 85 9.08 3.03 4.86
CA SER A 85 10.20 2.77 3.96
C SER A 85 10.03 1.41 3.31
N ILE A 86 10.55 1.27 2.10
CA ILE A 86 10.60 0.01 1.36
C ILE A 86 12.05 -0.36 1.07
N SER A 87 12.35 -1.65 0.98
CA SER A 87 13.73 -2.14 0.78
C SER A 87 14.26 -1.95 -0.65
N ALA A 88 13.40 -1.66 -1.62
CA ALA A 88 13.82 -1.40 -3.00
C ALA A 88 14.00 0.09 -3.29
N PRO A 89 14.87 0.45 -4.25
CA PRO A 89 14.92 1.81 -4.78
C PRO A 89 13.59 2.23 -5.41
N SER A 90 13.23 3.50 -5.20
CA SER A 90 12.01 4.10 -5.73
C SER A 90 12.20 5.60 -5.93
N ASP A 91 11.26 6.26 -6.57
CA ASP A 91 11.14 7.72 -6.48
C ASP A 91 10.80 8.14 -5.04
N ALA A 92 10.99 9.42 -4.71
CA ALA A 92 10.56 9.96 -3.44
C ALA A 92 9.05 9.68 -3.21
N PRO A 93 8.62 9.29 -2.01
CA PRO A 93 7.21 8.99 -1.78
C PRO A 93 6.34 10.24 -1.90
N PHE A 94 5.07 10.02 -2.18
CA PHE A 94 4.03 11.04 -2.09
C PHE A 94 2.84 10.52 -1.28
N THR A 95 2.05 11.44 -0.78
CA THR A 95 0.78 11.19 -0.11
C THR A 95 -0.32 11.98 -0.81
N PHE A 96 -1.57 11.77 -0.43
CA PHE A 96 -2.68 12.62 -0.87
C PHE A 96 -3.07 13.59 0.24
N ASP A 97 -3.34 14.84 -0.13
CA ASP A 97 -3.95 15.79 0.81
C ASP A 97 -5.43 15.46 1.06
N LEU A 98 -6.06 16.21 1.98
CA LEU A 98 -7.45 15.98 2.39
C LEU A 98 -8.50 16.18 1.27
N VAL A 99 -8.10 16.68 0.11
CA VAL A 99 -8.95 16.84 -1.08
C VAL A 99 -8.51 15.91 -2.24
N GLY A 100 -7.57 15.00 -1.97
CA GLY A 100 -7.13 13.99 -2.93
C GLY A 100 -6.06 14.48 -3.93
N VAL A 101 -5.38 15.59 -3.63
CA VAL A 101 -4.26 16.07 -4.46
C VAL A 101 -2.96 15.43 -4.00
N PRO A 102 -2.17 14.82 -4.90
CA PRO A 102 -0.89 14.22 -4.53
C PRO A 102 0.14 15.26 -4.14
N VAL A 103 0.82 15.03 -3.04
CA VAL A 103 1.85 15.92 -2.45
C VAL A 103 3.11 15.12 -2.16
N GLU A 104 4.24 15.52 -2.73
CA GLU A 104 5.52 14.87 -2.48
C GLU A 104 6.02 15.17 -1.07
N GLN A 105 5.99 14.19 -0.20
CA GLN A 105 6.53 14.26 1.16
C GLN A 105 6.74 12.88 1.76
N ALA A 106 7.58 12.80 2.80
CA ALA A 106 7.97 11.54 3.44
C ALA A 106 6.98 11.04 4.50
N GLY A 107 6.09 11.89 4.98
CA GLY A 107 5.10 11.53 6.01
C GLY A 107 3.68 11.56 5.45
N VAL A 108 2.82 10.71 5.98
CA VAL A 108 1.42 10.63 5.56
C VAL A 108 0.65 11.91 5.94
N ILE A 109 -0.32 12.29 5.10
CA ILE A 109 -1.41 13.21 5.49
C ILE A 109 -2.61 12.32 5.81
N ALA A 110 -2.98 12.25 7.07
CA ALA A 110 -4.11 11.44 7.50
C ALA A 110 -5.41 12.26 7.52
N ASP A 111 -6.51 11.62 7.16
CA ASP A 111 -7.85 12.20 7.31
C ASP A 111 -8.32 12.18 8.79
N SER A 112 -9.52 12.69 9.04
CA SER A 112 -10.08 12.75 10.39
C SER A 112 -10.43 11.39 11.01
N LEU A 113 -10.41 10.32 10.22
CA LEU A 113 -10.65 8.95 10.66
C LEU A 113 -9.31 8.19 10.84
N GLY A 114 -8.19 8.80 10.45
CA GLY A 114 -6.86 8.22 10.56
C GLY A 114 -6.45 7.33 9.38
N PHE A 115 -7.03 7.56 8.20
CA PHE A 115 -6.62 6.94 6.96
C PHE A 115 -5.66 7.84 6.19
N GLY A 116 -4.67 7.24 5.53
CA GLY A 116 -3.77 7.95 4.63
C GLY A 116 -2.81 7.00 3.93
N ASP A 117 -2.20 7.46 2.86
CA ASP A 117 -1.37 6.65 1.98
C ASP A 117 0.02 7.25 1.82
N LEU A 118 1.04 6.40 1.69
CA LEU A 118 2.36 6.74 1.19
C LEU A 118 2.66 5.88 -0.03
N VAL A 119 2.79 6.53 -1.19
CA VAL A 119 2.91 5.86 -2.48
C VAL A 119 4.33 6.00 -3.03
N TYR A 120 4.94 4.88 -3.36
CA TYR A 120 6.27 4.75 -3.97
C TYR A 120 6.12 4.33 -5.43
N THR A 121 6.64 5.12 -6.35
CA THR A 121 6.64 4.83 -7.79
C THR A 121 8.01 4.34 -8.27
N SER A 122 8.07 3.82 -9.49
CA SER A 122 9.31 3.36 -10.14
C SER A 122 10.02 2.23 -9.39
N VAL A 123 9.26 1.33 -8.78
CA VAL A 123 9.82 0.17 -8.08
C VAL A 123 10.06 -0.96 -9.09
N ALA A 124 11.33 -1.32 -9.31
CA ALA A 124 11.68 -2.30 -10.33
C ALA A 124 11.44 -3.75 -9.85
N PRO A 125 10.68 -4.57 -10.59
CA PRO A 125 10.49 -6.00 -10.24
C PRO A 125 11.79 -6.81 -10.21
N ALA A 126 12.81 -6.36 -10.94
CA ALA A 126 14.11 -7.01 -10.99
C ALA A 126 14.87 -7.00 -9.64
N ASP A 127 14.49 -6.10 -8.72
CA ASP A 127 15.06 -6.04 -7.37
C ASP A 127 14.50 -7.13 -6.44
N GLY A 128 13.52 -7.91 -6.92
CA GLY A 128 12.87 -9.00 -6.19
C GLY A 128 11.72 -8.51 -5.31
N PRO A 129 11.20 -9.40 -4.46
CA PRO A 129 10.19 -9.02 -3.47
C PRO A 129 10.78 -8.02 -2.45
N ILE A 130 9.96 -7.10 -2.00
CA ILE A 130 10.37 -6.06 -1.06
C ILE A 130 9.89 -6.37 0.37
N THR A 131 10.56 -5.76 1.34
CA THR A 131 10.03 -5.57 2.69
C THR A 131 9.60 -4.12 2.86
N ALA A 132 8.65 -3.88 3.75
CA ALA A 132 8.25 -2.54 4.17
C ALA A 132 8.40 -2.41 5.68
N GLU A 133 8.69 -1.20 6.13
CA GLU A 133 8.74 -0.83 7.54
C GLU A 133 7.92 0.45 7.73
N VAL A 134 7.20 0.55 8.84
CA VAL A 134 6.39 1.72 9.17
C VAL A 134 6.80 2.27 10.52
N MET A 135 6.69 3.58 10.68
CA MET A 135 6.97 4.27 11.94
C MET A 135 5.82 5.24 12.26
N GLY A 136 5.34 5.14 13.48
CA GLY A 136 4.43 6.13 14.06
C GLY A 136 5.15 7.45 14.40
N VAL A 137 4.38 8.43 14.82
CA VAL A 137 4.88 9.71 15.33
C VAL A 137 5.21 9.54 16.82
N GLU A 138 6.45 9.86 17.21
CA GLU A 138 6.93 9.69 18.59
C GLU A 138 6.01 10.36 19.62
N GLY A 139 5.55 9.57 20.60
CA GLY A 139 4.66 10.03 21.66
C GLY A 139 3.22 10.35 21.20
N VAL A 140 2.88 10.10 19.94
CA VAL A 140 1.56 10.36 19.37
C VAL A 140 0.91 9.08 18.86
N THR A 141 1.58 8.38 17.95
CA THR A 141 1.07 7.14 17.37
C THR A 141 2.15 6.04 17.36
N ARG A 142 1.69 4.80 17.39
CA ARG A 142 2.48 3.62 17.02
C ARG A 142 1.82 2.96 15.82
N CYS A 143 2.63 2.53 14.86
CA CYS A 143 2.13 1.82 13.68
C CYS A 143 2.84 0.48 13.52
N GLU A 144 2.13 -0.49 12.99
CA GLU A 144 2.67 -1.82 12.66
C GLU A 144 2.04 -2.31 11.35
N ILE A 145 2.76 -3.15 10.63
CA ILE A 145 2.24 -3.79 9.43
C ILE A 145 1.32 -4.94 9.84
N GLU A 146 0.16 -5.05 9.19
CA GLU A 146 -0.86 -6.05 9.50
C GLU A 146 -0.38 -7.49 9.31
N GLU A 147 0.44 -7.69 8.29
CA GLU A 147 0.84 -9.01 7.84
C GLU A 147 1.79 -9.70 8.80
N THR A 148 1.92 -11.01 8.64
CA THR A 148 2.86 -11.84 9.38
C THR A 148 4.28 -11.23 9.34
N PRO A 149 4.96 -11.09 10.47
CA PRO A 149 6.32 -10.53 10.51
C PRO A 149 7.26 -11.24 9.52
N GLY A 150 7.93 -10.43 8.68
CA GLY A 150 8.85 -10.92 7.66
C GLY A 150 8.21 -11.28 6.32
N VAL A 151 6.93 -10.99 6.13
CA VAL A 151 6.29 -11.06 4.81
C VAL A 151 7.06 -10.17 3.82
N THR A 152 7.25 -10.70 2.62
CA THR A 152 7.83 -9.95 1.50
C THR A 152 6.78 -9.80 0.41
N TYR A 153 6.70 -8.58 -0.14
CA TYR A 153 5.67 -8.20 -1.10
C TYR A 153 6.21 -8.33 -2.53
N PRO A 154 5.53 -9.08 -3.41
CA PRO A 154 5.94 -9.18 -4.80
C PRO A 154 5.71 -7.87 -5.54
N ILE A 155 6.69 -7.45 -6.32
CA ILE A 155 6.55 -6.32 -7.24
C ILE A 155 6.22 -6.85 -8.63
N ILE A 156 5.07 -6.49 -9.10
CA ILE A 156 4.54 -6.92 -10.40
C ILE A 156 4.55 -5.72 -11.36
N PRO A 157 5.06 -5.89 -12.60
CA PRO A 157 5.00 -4.84 -13.60
C PRO A 157 3.57 -4.32 -13.80
N LYS A 158 3.44 -3.02 -13.85
CA LYS A 158 2.16 -2.35 -14.08
C LYS A 158 1.07 -2.75 -13.06
N ALA A 159 1.46 -2.88 -11.79
CA ALA A 159 0.53 -3.13 -10.69
C ALA A 159 0.89 -2.31 -9.45
N LEU A 160 -0.13 -2.03 -8.63
CA LEU A 160 0.02 -1.48 -7.28
C LEU A 160 0.06 -2.65 -6.30
N THR A 161 1.11 -2.71 -5.49
CA THR A 161 1.22 -3.62 -4.35
C THR A 161 0.78 -2.88 -3.11
N PHE A 162 -0.30 -3.32 -2.49
CA PHE A 162 -0.78 -2.75 -1.24
C PHE A 162 -0.05 -3.37 -0.04
N VAL A 163 0.32 -2.52 0.89
CA VAL A 163 0.88 -2.85 2.21
C VAL A 163 0.00 -2.16 3.24
N TYR A 164 -0.60 -2.92 4.14
CA TYR A 164 -1.52 -2.40 5.12
C TYR A 164 -0.81 -2.17 6.46
N ALA A 165 -0.94 -0.96 6.99
CA ALA A 165 -0.35 -0.54 8.25
C ALA A 165 -1.42 -0.05 9.22
N TYR A 166 -1.47 -0.63 10.40
CA TYR A 166 -2.37 -0.20 11.46
C TYR A 166 -1.68 0.77 12.42
N CYS A 167 -2.36 1.85 12.73
CA CYS A 167 -1.90 2.83 13.70
C CYS A 167 -2.87 2.94 14.88
N ALA A 168 -2.31 3.13 16.07
CA ALA A 168 -3.04 3.40 17.30
C ALA A 168 -2.33 4.54 18.07
N PRO A 169 -3.02 5.22 19.00
CA PRO A 169 -2.37 6.16 19.89
C PRO A 169 -1.21 5.52 20.62
N ALA A 170 -0.11 6.25 20.79
CA ALA A 170 1.00 5.80 21.62
C ALA A 170 0.54 5.68 23.08
N PRO A 171 1.05 4.71 23.85
CA PRO A 171 0.68 4.49 25.25
C PRO A 171 1.10 5.64 26.18
#